data_ea28509ed19647c6f9d6fbc2edcb7bd7
#
_entry.id   ea28509ed19647c6f9d6fbc2edcb7bd7
#
_cell.length_a   1.000
_cell.length_b   1.000
_cell.length_c   1.000
_cell.angle_alpha   90.00
_cell.angle_beta   90.00
_cell.angle_gamma   90.00
#
_symmetry.space_group_name_H-M   'P 1'
#
loop_
_entity.id
_entity.type
_entity.pdbx_description
1 polymer ?
#
loop_
_entity_poly.entity_id
_entity_poly.type
_entity_poly.pdbx_seq_one_letter_code
_entity_poly.pdbx_strand_id
1 'polypeptide(L)'
;EGGISRYTVDENWIIPHFEKMLYDNTQFILLLAKYCKIKPDNYFKFKLEQSIEFLIKDFTTKDSGLLGSAYDADSEGVEGKYYVYTYNEIKHLKEIDKYFEVDAKGNWENKIILVEKKIPPKELVKNLLDIRIKRKKPFFDKKIQLDLNCLWISSLVAANEILPEKKYLIKAEEYFLKIEKLFLDQGVRHSYSKNIAFLEDY
;
A
#
# COMPACT_ATOMS: atom_id res chain seq x y z
N GLU A 1 -7.59 -3.52 3.19
CA GLU A 1 -6.17 -3.86 3.10
C GLU A 1 -5.31 -2.63 3.32
N GLY A 2 -5.47 -1.58 2.56
CA GLY A 2 -4.67 -0.37 2.60
C GLY A 2 -3.77 -0.21 1.38
N GLY A 3 -3.06 0.91 1.34
CA GLY A 3 -2.26 1.33 0.20
C GLY A 3 -3.09 1.75 -1.02
N ILE A 4 -2.43 2.40 -1.95
CA ILE A 4 -3.04 2.85 -3.21
C ILE A 4 -2.40 2.17 -4.40
N SER A 5 -3.14 2.06 -5.49
CA SER A 5 -2.62 1.79 -6.82
C SER A 5 -2.01 3.06 -7.41
N ARG A 6 -1.14 2.91 -8.40
CA ARG A 6 -0.32 3.99 -8.95
C ARG A 6 -1.14 5.13 -9.55
N TYR A 7 -2.11 4.82 -10.41
CA TYR A 7 -3.01 5.78 -11.06
C TYR A 7 -4.31 5.11 -11.47
N THR A 8 -5.28 5.91 -11.91
CA THR A 8 -6.52 5.40 -12.53
C THR A 8 -6.44 5.51 -14.05
N VAL A 9 -7.05 4.56 -14.75
CA VAL A 9 -7.09 4.51 -16.22
C VAL A 9 -8.40 5.05 -16.80
N ASP A 10 -9.36 5.40 -15.95
CA ASP A 10 -10.66 5.95 -16.33
C ASP A 10 -10.93 7.31 -15.66
N GLU A 11 -11.80 8.11 -16.28
CA GLU A 11 -12.17 9.45 -15.79
C GLU A 11 -13.00 9.43 -14.50
N ASN A 12 -13.65 8.31 -14.19
CA ASN A 12 -14.49 8.16 -12.99
C ASN A 12 -13.72 7.68 -11.77
N TRP A 13 -12.42 7.43 -11.89
CA TRP A 13 -11.54 6.93 -10.82
C TRP A 13 -11.96 5.57 -10.25
N ILE A 14 -12.54 4.71 -11.07
CA ILE A 14 -13.02 3.38 -10.68
C ILE A 14 -11.99 2.31 -11.01
N ILE A 15 -11.35 2.41 -12.19
CA ILE A 15 -10.44 1.39 -12.71
C ILE A 15 -9.00 1.79 -12.40
N PRO A 16 -8.35 1.15 -11.41
CA PRO A 16 -6.95 1.44 -11.10
C PRO A 16 -6.02 0.71 -12.09
N HIS A 17 -4.88 1.28 -12.38
CA HIS A 17 -3.72 0.48 -12.79
C HIS A 17 -3.23 -0.26 -11.54
N PHE A 18 -3.39 -1.56 -11.49
CA PHE A 18 -3.29 -2.36 -10.24
C PHE A 18 -1.88 -2.45 -9.64
N GLU A 19 -0.87 -1.90 -10.29
CA GLU A 19 0.49 -1.76 -9.76
C GLU A 19 0.49 -0.93 -8.46
N LYS A 20 1.28 -1.36 -7.47
CA LYS A 20 1.47 -0.63 -6.22
C LYS A 20 2.95 -0.32 -6.02
N MET A 21 3.29 0.97 -6.09
CA MET A 21 4.66 1.45 -5.93
C MET A 21 4.91 1.92 -4.49
N LEU A 22 6.12 1.70 -3.98
CA LEU A 22 6.50 2.19 -2.67
C LEU A 22 6.46 3.73 -2.61
N TYR A 23 7.01 4.41 -3.62
CA TYR A 23 7.05 5.88 -3.63
C TYR A 23 5.66 6.52 -3.66
N ASP A 24 4.70 5.97 -4.39
CA ASP A 24 3.32 6.48 -4.41
C ASP A 24 2.68 6.33 -3.03
N ASN A 25 2.84 5.15 -2.42
CA ASN A 25 2.25 4.85 -1.13
C ASN A 25 2.86 5.67 0.01
N THR A 26 4.18 5.89 -0.01
CA THR A 26 4.84 6.74 1.00
C THR A 26 4.41 8.20 0.86
N GLN A 27 4.35 8.74 -0.36
CA GLN A 27 3.87 10.09 -0.60
C GLN A 27 2.38 10.26 -0.25
N PHE A 28 1.56 9.23 -0.50
CA PHE A 28 0.16 9.22 -0.09
C PHE A 28 0.01 9.29 1.43
N ILE A 29 0.80 8.51 2.18
CA ILE A 29 0.84 8.56 3.66
C ILE A 29 1.23 9.97 4.14
N LEU A 30 2.27 10.55 3.54
CA LEU A 30 2.71 11.91 3.84
C LEU A 30 1.62 12.95 3.57
N LEU A 31 0.91 12.83 2.44
CA LEU A 31 -0.20 13.70 2.07
C LEU A 31 -1.36 13.58 3.06
N LEU A 32 -1.75 12.34 3.42
CA LEU A 32 -2.81 12.10 4.41
C LEU A 32 -2.46 12.67 5.78
N ALA A 33 -1.21 12.50 6.24
CA ALA A 33 -0.74 13.07 7.50
C ALA A 33 -0.84 14.60 7.49
N LYS A 34 -0.35 15.25 6.44
CA LYS A 34 -0.46 16.71 6.26
C LYS A 34 -1.91 17.18 6.20
N TYR A 35 -2.76 16.46 5.47
CA TYR A 35 -4.18 16.79 5.40
C TYR A 35 -4.86 16.69 6.78
N CYS A 36 -4.63 15.60 7.52
CA CYS A 36 -5.20 15.39 8.85
C CYS A 36 -4.71 16.41 9.87
N LYS A 37 -3.52 17.00 9.68
CA LYS A 37 -3.00 18.10 10.50
C LYS A 37 -3.80 19.39 10.30
N ILE A 38 -4.22 19.67 9.05
CA ILE A 38 -4.98 20.88 8.71
C ILE A 38 -6.48 20.67 9.01
N LYS A 39 -7.01 19.51 8.64
CA LYS A 39 -8.42 19.15 8.82
C LYS A 39 -8.51 17.77 9.48
N PRO A 40 -8.62 17.71 10.81
CA PRO A 40 -8.79 16.44 11.53
C PRO A 40 -10.04 15.69 11.06
N ASP A 41 -9.87 14.45 10.58
CA ASP A 41 -10.94 13.60 10.08
C ASP A 41 -10.65 12.14 10.42
N ASN A 42 -11.59 11.46 11.06
CA ASN A 42 -11.42 10.09 11.52
C ASN A 42 -11.33 9.08 10.39
N TYR A 43 -12.00 9.34 9.26
CA TYR A 43 -11.91 8.47 8.08
C TYR A 43 -10.51 8.51 7.49
N PHE A 44 -9.94 9.71 7.29
CA PHE A 44 -8.59 9.85 6.77
C PHE A 44 -7.51 9.38 7.74
N LYS A 45 -7.70 9.55 9.06
CA LYS A 45 -6.82 8.94 10.07
C LYS A 45 -6.83 7.41 9.99
N PHE A 46 -8.01 6.81 9.82
CA PHE A 46 -8.15 5.37 9.61
C PHE A 46 -7.44 4.92 8.33
N LYS A 47 -7.61 5.64 7.20
CA LYS A 47 -6.92 5.31 5.94
C LYS A 47 -5.40 5.51 6.04
N LEU A 48 -4.93 6.51 6.78
CA LEU A 48 -3.51 6.72 7.10
C LEU A 48 -2.92 5.50 7.83
N GLU A 49 -3.54 5.10 8.93
CA GLU A 49 -3.13 3.92 9.70
C GLU A 49 -3.13 2.65 8.84
N GLN A 50 -4.22 2.42 8.11
CA GLN A 50 -4.38 1.26 7.23
C GLN A 50 -3.30 1.19 6.14
N SER A 51 -2.90 2.35 5.59
CA SER A 51 -1.85 2.41 4.56
C SER A 51 -0.46 2.13 5.14
N ILE A 52 -0.17 2.61 6.36
CA ILE A 52 1.08 2.30 7.06
C ILE A 52 1.16 0.79 7.37
N GLU A 53 0.11 0.22 7.92
CA GLU A 53 0.05 -1.22 8.24
C GLU A 53 0.22 -2.10 6.99
N PHE A 54 -0.37 -1.66 5.87
CA PHE A 54 -0.20 -2.34 4.58
C PHE A 54 1.27 -2.36 4.15
N LEU A 55 1.97 -1.22 4.16
CA LEU A 55 3.39 -1.18 3.78
C LEU A 55 4.25 -2.04 4.71
N ILE A 56 4.05 -1.95 6.02
CA ILE A 56 4.78 -2.77 6.99
C ILE A 56 4.57 -4.26 6.72
N LYS A 57 3.34 -4.69 6.44
CA LYS A 57 2.99 -6.09 6.27
C LYS A 57 3.42 -6.65 4.92
N ASP A 58 3.16 -5.92 3.85
CA ASP A 58 3.27 -6.45 2.49
C ASP A 58 4.56 -6.04 1.76
N PHE A 59 5.17 -4.88 2.08
CA PHE A 59 6.40 -4.40 1.45
C PHE A 59 7.68 -4.73 2.19
N THR A 60 7.63 -5.11 3.47
CA THR A 60 8.84 -5.46 4.22
C THR A 60 9.48 -6.74 3.66
N THR A 61 10.73 -6.64 3.26
CA THR A 61 11.54 -7.78 2.82
C THR A 61 12.07 -8.55 4.03
N LYS A 62 12.10 -9.88 3.94
CA LYS A 62 12.55 -10.73 5.04
C LYS A 62 14.05 -10.60 5.30
N ASP A 63 14.82 -10.35 4.25
CA ASP A 63 16.28 -10.40 4.30
C ASP A 63 16.89 -9.17 4.99
N SER A 64 16.37 -7.97 4.72
CA SER A 64 16.89 -6.72 5.29
C SER A 64 15.96 -6.10 6.33
N GLY A 65 14.68 -6.43 6.28
CA GLY A 65 13.64 -5.75 7.06
C GLY A 65 13.38 -4.30 6.59
N LEU A 66 13.88 -3.91 5.40
CA LEU A 66 13.54 -2.69 4.68
C LEU A 66 12.45 -2.97 3.64
N LEU A 67 11.88 -1.92 3.06
CA LEU A 67 10.79 -2.05 2.11
C LEU A 67 11.31 -2.26 0.69
N GLY A 68 10.71 -3.23 -0.02
CA GLY A 68 10.90 -3.43 -1.45
C GLY A 68 10.16 -2.39 -2.29
N SER A 69 10.38 -2.37 -3.60
CA SER A 69 10.01 -1.26 -4.48
C SER A 69 8.57 -1.28 -4.97
N ALA A 70 8.03 -2.46 -5.35
CA ALA A 70 6.75 -2.50 -6.04
C ALA A 70 6.07 -3.88 -6.03
N TYR A 71 4.75 -3.88 -6.15
CA TYR A 71 3.96 -5.00 -6.64
C TYR A 71 3.53 -4.75 -8.07
N ASP A 72 3.66 -5.75 -8.94
CA ASP A 72 3.17 -5.74 -10.31
C ASP A 72 1.64 -5.60 -10.35
N ALA A 73 1.12 -5.10 -11.47
CA ALA A 73 -0.31 -5.08 -11.75
C ALA A 73 -0.85 -6.49 -12.03
N ASP A 74 -0.02 -7.35 -12.61
CA ASP A 74 -0.40 -8.65 -13.12
C ASP A 74 -0.23 -9.77 -12.09
N SER A 75 -1.16 -10.71 -12.14
CA SER A 75 -1.02 -12.01 -11.51
C SER A 75 -1.30 -13.09 -12.57
N GLU A 76 -0.32 -13.98 -12.77
CA GLU A 76 -0.39 -15.05 -13.78
C GLU A 76 -0.66 -14.52 -15.20
N GLY A 77 -0.06 -13.36 -15.54
CA GLY A 77 -0.19 -12.72 -16.85
C GLY A 77 -1.53 -12.05 -17.11
N VAL A 78 -2.33 -11.81 -16.07
CA VAL A 78 -3.63 -11.11 -16.16
C VAL A 78 -3.66 -9.95 -15.20
N GLU A 79 -3.86 -8.74 -15.74
CA GLU A 79 -3.94 -7.52 -14.96
C GLU A 79 -5.11 -7.58 -13.96
N GLY A 80 -4.89 -7.10 -12.75
CA GLY A 80 -5.91 -7.00 -11.71
C GLY A 80 -6.43 -8.32 -11.14
N LYS A 81 -6.05 -9.48 -11.70
CA LYS A 81 -6.58 -10.81 -11.32
C LYS A 81 -6.58 -11.06 -9.81
N TYR A 82 -5.55 -10.60 -9.11
CA TYR A 82 -5.45 -10.76 -7.66
C TYR A 82 -6.47 -9.91 -6.90
N TYR A 83 -6.84 -8.73 -7.42
CA TYR A 83 -7.58 -7.71 -6.69
C TYR A 83 -9.08 -7.72 -6.93
N VAL A 84 -9.52 -8.09 -8.15
CA VAL A 84 -10.93 -8.05 -8.57
C VAL A 84 -11.69 -9.30 -8.16
N TYR A 85 -13.02 -9.23 -8.11
CA TYR A 85 -13.88 -10.35 -7.75
C TYR A 85 -14.87 -10.67 -8.87
N THR A 86 -15.35 -11.90 -8.92
CA THR A 86 -16.56 -12.25 -9.66
C THR A 86 -17.78 -12.09 -8.74
N TYR A 87 -18.95 -11.82 -9.32
CA TYR A 87 -20.18 -11.76 -8.54
C TYR A 87 -20.43 -13.05 -7.73
N ASN A 88 -20.16 -14.21 -8.34
CA ASN A 88 -20.36 -15.50 -7.68
C ASN A 88 -19.46 -15.71 -6.45
N GLU A 89 -18.25 -15.15 -6.42
CA GLU A 89 -17.34 -15.24 -5.28
C GLU A 89 -17.83 -14.46 -4.06
N ILE A 90 -18.60 -13.38 -4.25
CA ILE A 90 -18.92 -12.44 -3.18
C ILE A 90 -20.41 -12.26 -2.89
N LYS A 91 -21.32 -12.70 -3.77
CA LYS A 91 -22.79 -12.52 -3.60
C LYS A 91 -23.36 -13.12 -2.33
N HIS A 92 -22.68 -14.12 -1.74
CA HIS A 92 -23.11 -14.77 -0.51
C HIS A 92 -22.64 -14.04 0.76
N LEU A 93 -21.79 -13.04 0.64
CA LEU A 93 -21.31 -12.27 1.78
C LEU A 93 -22.43 -11.34 2.28
N LYS A 94 -22.75 -11.47 3.55
CA LYS A 94 -23.87 -10.73 4.16
C LYS A 94 -23.70 -9.22 4.01
N GLU A 95 -24.72 -8.54 3.50
CA GLU A 95 -24.79 -7.08 3.36
C GLU A 95 -23.65 -6.44 2.51
N ILE A 96 -23.00 -7.20 1.61
CA ILE A 96 -21.90 -6.66 0.82
C ILE A 96 -22.30 -5.43 0.00
N ASP A 97 -23.49 -5.43 -0.58
CA ASP A 97 -24.10 -4.36 -1.36
C ASP A 97 -24.35 -3.07 -0.56
N LYS A 98 -24.45 -3.19 0.77
CA LYS A 98 -24.55 -2.05 1.69
C LYS A 98 -23.25 -1.26 1.81
N TYR A 99 -22.11 -1.92 1.64
CA TYR A 99 -20.78 -1.35 1.86
C TYR A 99 -20.00 -1.12 0.57
N PHE A 100 -20.30 -1.87 -0.47
CA PHE A 100 -19.64 -1.77 -1.76
C PHE A 100 -20.63 -1.69 -2.90
N GLU A 101 -20.21 -1.13 -4.04
CA GLU A 101 -20.92 -1.24 -5.28
C GLU A 101 -20.73 -2.65 -5.84
N VAL A 102 -21.83 -3.40 -5.96
CA VAL A 102 -21.82 -4.78 -6.45
C VAL A 102 -22.91 -4.96 -7.50
N ASP A 103 -22.52 -5.31 -8.71
CA ASP A 103 -23.41 -5.62 -9.83
C ASP A 103 -23.06 -7.00 -10.41
N ALA A 104 -24.07 -7.76 -10.81
CA ALA A 104 -23.87 -9.09 -11.38
C ALA A 104 -23.10 -9.08 -12.70
N LYS A 105 -23.18 -7.98 -13.45
CA LYS A 105 -22.42 -7.77 -14.70
C LYS A 105 -20.97 -7.37 -14.45
N GLY A 106 -20.66 -6.92 -13.23
CA GLY A 106 -19.37 -6.31 -12.92
C GLY A 106 -19.24 -4.88 -13.44
N ASN A 107 -18.21 -4.18 -13.01
CA ASN A 107 -17.87 -2.82 -13.45
C ASN A 107 -16.58 -2.75 -14.27
N TRP A 108 -15.89 -3.86 -14.48
CA TRP A 108 -14.69 -3.99 -15.30
C TRP A 108 -14.52 -5.43 -15.80
N GLU A 109 -14.57 -5.65 -17.13
CA GLU A 109 -14.35 -6.94 -17.80
C GLU A 109 -15.12 -8.14 -17.18
N ASN A 110 -16.40 -7.95 -16.88
CA ASN A 110 -17.25 -8.91 -16.15
C ASN A 110 -16.71 -9.29 -14.75
N LYS A 111 -15.87 -8.45 -14.17
CA LYS A 111 -15.36 -8.53 -12.80
C LYS A 111 -15.83 -7.31 -12.00
N ILE A 112 -15.68 -7.41 -10.69
CA ILE A 112 -16.04 -6.36 -9.74
C ILE A 112 -14.77 -5.80 -9.12
N ILE A 113 -14.51 -4.54 -9.40
CA ILE A 113 -13.65 -3.68 -8.59
C ILE A 113 -14.52 -3.15 -7.46
N LEU A 114 -14.15 -3.42 -6.22
CA LEU A 114 -14.94 -3.01 -5.07
C LEU A 114 -14.81 -1.50 -4.83
N VAL A 115 -15.88 -0.76 -5.13
CA VAL A 115 -16.01 0.67 -4.82
C VAL A 115 -16.69 0.82 -3.47
N GLU A 116 -15.96 1.41 -2.49
CA GLU A 116 -16.43 1.57 -1.12
C GLU A 116 -17.47 2.68 -1.02
N LYS A 117 -18.69 2.36 -0.53
CA LYS A 117 -19.75 3.34 -0.22
C LYS A 117 -19.61 3.90 1.20
N LYS A 118 -19.15 3.07 2.11
CA LYS A 118 -18.89 3.38 3.53
C LYS A 118 -17.94 2.35 4.12
N ILE A 119 -17.33 2.69 5.26
CA ILE A 119 -16.37 1.80 5.93
C ILE A 119 -17.04 0.46 6.25
N PRO A 120 -16.53 -0.65 5.68
CA PRO A 120 -17.07 -1.98 5.92
C PRO A 120 -16.67 -2.52 7.30
N PRO A 121 -17.47 -3.42 7.89
CA PRO A 121 -17.10 -4.13 9.10
C PRO A 121 -15.82 -4.96 8.89
N LYS A 122 -15.01 -5.08 9.95
CA LYS A 122 -13.74 -5.86 9.89
C LYS A 122 -13.96 -7.31 9.43
N GLU A 123 -15.06 -7.93 9.82
CA GLU A 123 -15.42 -9.29 9.42
C GLU A 123 -15.66 -9.41 7.91
N LEU A 124 -16.37 -8.45 7.30
CA LEU A 124 -16.60 -8.43 5.85
C LEU A 124 -15.28 -8.26 5.09
N VAL A 125 -14.42 -7.35 5.56
CA VAL A 125 -13.06 -7.17 4.99
C VAL A 125 -12.26 -8.45 5.10
N LYS A 126 -12.29 -9.14 6.25
CA LYS A 126 -11.62 -10.43 6.44
C LYS A 126 -12.11 -11.47 5.43
N ASN A 127 -13.42 -11.62 5.29
CA ASN A 127 -14.00 -12.60 4.35
C ASN A 127 -13.57 -12.31 2.89
N LEU A 128 -13.54 -11.04 2.48
CA LEU A 128 -13.03 -10.64 1.17
C LEU A 128 -11.54 -10.96 1.00
N LEU A 129 -10.73 -10.70 2.03
CA LEU A 129 -9.31 -11.05 2.04
C LEU A 129 -9.09 -12.56 2.00
N ASP A 130 -9.89 -13.36 2.71
CA ASP A 130 -9.80 -14.82 2.75
C ASP A 130 -10.11 -15.44 1.36
N ILE A 131 -10.97 -14.82 0.57
CA ILE A 131 -11.19 -15.20 -0.84
C ILE A 131 -9.94 -14.87 -1.66
N ARG A 132 -9.41 -13.65 -1.51
CA ARG A 132 -8.31 -13.13 -2.32
C ARG A 132 -6.97 -13.83 -2.07
N ILE A 133 -6.62 -14.14 -0.82
CA ILE A 133 -5.35 -14.78 -0.46
C ILE A 133 -5.17 -16.19 -1.04
N LYS A 134 -6.24 -16.82 -1.51
CA LYS A 134 -6.18 -18.11 -2.22
C LYS A 134 -5.60 -17.97 -3.63
N ARG A 135 -5.53 -16.75 -4.16
CA ARG A 135 -4.98 -16.44 -5.49
C ARG A 135 -3.48 -16.21 -5.40
N LYS A 136 -2.79 -16.44 -6.51
CA LYS A 136 -1.37 -16.10 -6.61
C LYS A 136 -1.20 -14.59 -6.51
N LYS A 137 -0.35 -14.12 -5.60
CA LYS A 137 0.00 -12.69 -5.49
C LYS A 137 0.73 -12.22 -6.75
N PRO A 138 0.58 -10.95 -7.13
CA PRO A 138 1.44 -10.31 -8.13
C PRO A 138 2.91 -10.45 -7.77
N PHE A 139 3.77 -10.31 -8.79
CA PHE A 139 5.22 -10.29 -8.55
C PHE A 139 5.58 -9.13 -7.65
N PHE A 140 6.44 -9.40 -6.65
CA PHE A 140 6.96 -8.40 -5.74
C PHE A 140 8.42 -8.10 -6.09
N ASP A 141 8.69 -6.88 -6.56
CA ASP A 141 10.05 -6.39 -6.74
C ASP A 141 10.65 -6.06 -5.36
N LYS A 142 11.53 -6.93 -4.92
CA LYS A 142 12.22 -6.83 -3.61
C LYS A 142 13.42 -5.91 -3.62
N LYS A 143 13.67 -5.20 -4.73
CA LYS A 143 14.77 -4.24 -4.80
C LYS A 143 14.61 -3.19 -3.71
N ILE A 144 15.66 -3.01 -2.91
CA ILE A 144 15.70 -2.01 -1.86
C ILE A 144 16.47 -0.82 -2.38
N GLN A 145 15.80 0.33 -2.44
CA GLN A 145 16.35 1.61 -2.89
C GLN A 145 16.42 2.57 -1.70
N LEU A 146 17.50 3.30 -1.60
CA LEU A 146 17.76 4.20 -0.48
C LEU A 146 16.74 5.33 -0.41
N ASP A 147 16.57 6.06 -1.50
CA ASP A 147 15.63 7.17 -1.66
C ASP A 147 14.20 6.79 -1.23
N LEU A 148 13.70 5.65 -1.71
CA LEU A 148 12.34 5.19 -1.40
C LEU A 148 12.17 4.82 0.09
N ASN A 149 13.19 4.25 0.70
CA ASN A 149 13.16 3.93 2.13
C ASN A 149 13.34 5.19 2.99
N CYS A 150 14.04 6.21 2.52
CA CYS A 150 14.08 7.53 3.17
C CYS A 150 12.73 8.25 3.11
N LEU A 151 12.01 8.17 1.97
CA LEU A 151 10.63 8.64 1.87
C LEU A 151 9.70 7.92 2.84
N TRP A 152 9.91 6.61 3.04
CA TRP A 152 9.17 5.83 4.04
C TRP A 152 9.39 6.37 5.46
N ILE A 153 10.64 6.61 5.85
CA ILE A 153 10.97 7.19 7.16
C ILE A 153 10.27 8.55 7.32
N SER A 154 10.36 9.42 6.32
CA SER A 154 9.73 10.74 6.34
C SER A 154 8.21 10.65 6.52
N SER A 155 7.57 9.67 5.88
CA SER A 155 6.13 9.44 6.02
C SER A 155 5.74 8.91 7.41
N LEU A 156 6.56 8.08 8.05
CA LEU A 156 6.35 7.63 9.43
C LEU A 156 6.48 8.78 10.44
N VAL A 157 7.48 9.65 10.26
CA VAL A 157 7.65 10.85 11.12
C VAL A 157 6.42 11.76 11.03
N ALA A 158 5.95 12.05 9.81
CA ALA A 158 4.75 12.86 9.62
C ALA A 158 3.49 12.18 10.19
N ALA A 159 3.35 10.87 10.03
CA ALA A 159 2.22 10.13 10.58
C ALA A 159 2.22 10.11 12.11
N ASN A 160 3.39 10.12 12.77
CA ASN A 160 3.51 10.15 14.22
C ASN A 160 2.94 11.44 14.83
N GLU A 161 2.95 12.55 14.10
CA GLU A 161 2.31 13.80 14.55
C GLU A 161 0.77 13.66 14.66
N ILE A 162 0.18 12.75 13.89
CA ILE A 162 -1.27 12.53 13.81
C ILE A 162 -1.71 11.33 14.65
N LEU A 163 -0.83 10.31 14.77
CA LEU A 163 -1.07 9.03 15.43
C LEU A 163 0.05 8.72 16.44
N PRO A 164 0.28 9.59 17.44
CA PRO A 164 1.45 9.47 18.33
C PRO A 164 1.44 8.19 19.18
N GLU A 165 0.27 7.67 19.51
CA GLU A 165 0.10 6.43 20.27
C GLU A 165 0.58 5.16 19.52
N LYS A 166 0.76 5.23 18.23
CA LYS A 166 1.25 4.12 17.40
C LYS A 166 2.78 3.97 17.39
N LYS A 167 3.48 4.88 18.04
CA LYS A 167 4.95 4.86 18.15
C LYS A 167 5.67 4.79 16.79
N TYR A 168 5.14 5.49 15.80
CA TYR A 168 5.72 5.48 14.45
C TYR A 168 7.11 6.15 14.39
N LEU A 169 7.40 7.06 15.32
CA LEU A 169 8.76 7.64 15.46
C LEU A 169 9.78 6.54 15.80
N ILE A 170 9.46 5.65 16.73
CA ILE A 170 10.36 4.52 17.07
C ILE A 170 10.59 3.64 15.84
N LYS A 171 9.55 3.38 15.07
CA LYS A 171 9.70 2.62 13.81
C LYS A 171 10.58 3.36 12.80
N ALA A 172 10.43 4.68 12.67
CA ALA A 172 11.27 5.49 11.80
C ALA A 172 12.76 5.37 12.18
N GLU A 173 13.07 5.44 13.48
CA GLU A 173 14.42 5.23 14.01
C GLU A 173 14.95 3.81 13.70
N GLU A 174 14.13 2.77 13.89
CA GLU A 174 14.51 1.38 13.55
C GLU A 174 14.84 1.23 12.06
N TYR A 175 14.07 1.85 11.16
CA TYR A 175 14.35 1.85 9.73
C TYR A 175 15.60 2.65 9.39
N PHE A 176 15.80 3.80 10.02
CA PHE A 176 16.99 4.63 9.83
C PHE A 176 18.28 3.86 10.19
N LEU A 177 18.32 3.21 11.34
CA LEU A 177 19.48 2.40 11.75
C LEU A 177 19.79 1.26 10.79
N LYS A 178 18.76 0.67 10.17
CA LYS A 178 18.96 -0.34 9.11
C LYS A 178 19.54 0.27 7.84
N ILE A 179 19.05 1.46 7.44
CA ILE A 179 19.60 2.19 6.29
C ILE A 179 21.04 2.57 6.52
N GLU A 180 21.37 3.17 7.67
CA GLU A 180 22.73 3.54 8.04
C GLU A 180 23.68 2.35 7.87
N LYS A 181 23.36 1.22 8.46
CA LYS A 181 24.16 0.00 8.38
C LYS A 181 24.32 -0.56 6.96
N LEU A 182 23.28 -0.48 6.12
CA LEU A 182 23.28 -1.15 4.82
C LEU A 182 23.75 -0.26 3.67
N PHE A 183 23.61 1.06 3.78
CA PHE A 183 23.80 1.99 2.68
C PHE A 183 24.85 3.07 2.92
N LEU A 184 25.16 3.41 4.18
CA LEU A 184 26.01 4.55 4.52
C LEU A 184 27.40 4.15 5.05
N ASP A 185 27.60 2.91 5.47
CA ASP A 185 28.83 2.44 6.13
C ASP A 185 30.09 2.57 5.22
N GLN A 186 29.93 2.48 3.90
CA GLN A 186 31.03 2.59 2.91
C GLN A 186 30.78 3.67 1.83
N GLY A 187 29.98 4.69 2.14
CA GLY A 187 29.50 5.69 1.22
C GLY A 187 28.07 5.44 0.76
N VAL A 188 27.43 6.50 0.25
CA VAL A 188 26.03 6.45 -0.18
C VAL A 188 25.86 5.53 -1.40
N ARG A 189 24.82 4.69 -1.39
CA ARG A 189 24.49 3.75 -2.46
C ARG A 189 23.00 3.87 -2.82
N HIS A 190 22.68 3.83 -4.10
CA HIS A 190 21.28 3.85 -4.55
C HIS A 190 20.50 2.59 -4.16
N SER A 191 21.11 1.42 -4.33
CA SER A 191 20.47 0.14 -3.98
C SER A 191 21.44 -0.79 -3.28
N TYR A 192 20.90 -1.74 -2.52
CA TYR A 192 21.70 -2.72 -1.77
C TYR A 192 22.70 -3.49 -2.63
N SER A 193 22.40 -3.70 -3.92
CA SER A 193 23.25 -4.44 -4.87
C SER A 193 24.15 -3.58 -5.75
N LYS A 194 24.08 -2.24 -5.67
CA LYS A 194 24.81 -1.31 -6.54
C LYS A 194 25.49 -0.21 -5.73
N ASN A 195 26.75 0.06 -6.07
CA ASN A 195 27.59 1.07 -5.38
C ASN A 195 27.45 2.49 -5.97
N ILE A 196 26.59 2.70 -6.96
CA ILE A 196 26.37 4.01 -7.58
C ILE A 196 25.24 4.69 -6.85
N ALA A 197 25.48 5.94 -6.41
CA ALA A 197 24.46 6.82 -5.88
C ALA A 197 24.01 7.82 -6.94
N PHE A 198 22.75 8.25 -6.88
CA PHE A 198 22.15 9.31 -7.67
C PHE A 198 21.89 10.53 -6.79
N LEU A 199 21.44 11.64 -7.38
CA LEU A 199 21.19 12.87 -6.63
C LEU A 199 20.12 12.69 -5.54
N GLU A 200 19.08 11.89 -5.82
CA GLU A 200 17.98 11.60 -4.89
C GLU A 200 18.39 10.76 -3.67
N ASP A 201 19.59 10.19 -3.66
CA ASP A 201 20.12 9.40 -2.53
C ASP A 201 20.80 10.28 -1.47
N TYR A 202 21.11 11.55 -1.79
CA TYR A 202 21.73 12.54 -0.90
C TYR A 202 20.69 13.49 -0.28
#